data_36615dc8391209668830bf176f27e732
#
_entry.id   36615dc8391209668830bf176f27e732
#
_cell.length_a   1.000
_cell.length_b   1.000
_cell.length_c   1.000
_cell.angle_alpha   90.00
_cell.angle_beta   90.00
_cell.angle_gamma   90.00
#
_symmetry.space_group_name_H-M   'P 1'
#
loop_
_entity.id
_entity.type
_entity.pdbx_description
1 polymer ?
#
loop_
_entity_poly.entity_id
_entity_poly.type
_entity_poly.pdbx_seq_one_letter_code
_entity_poly.pdbx_strand_id
1 'polypeptide(L)'
;EKRPEAERAKAKEALKLYNDAQALLKRLIAGNACCKALYEIFPSVSEGDNIRIADTVIPVLRQQLPNDKGQCLSLADYVMPASEGRNDYVGVFAVTAGDCMEELRARYEQDEDSYHLMLLQTLSDRLAEASAEYLHTKVRREYWGYVPDEELSVDEMFRAHYRGIRPAVGYPSLPDQGLIFSLDRLIGVDRIGIAITENGALSPTSSVAGFYFAHPESRYFMIGRIGEDQLTDYTARRGETVEHIRKFLGKVTE
;
A
#
# COMPACT_ATOMS: atom_id res chain seq x y z
N GLU A 1 -42.01 -1.81 -4.54
CA GLU A 1 -41.78 -1.50 -3.12
C GLU A 1 -41.18 -0.12 -2.99
N LYS A 2 -41.87 0.77 -2.24
CA LYS A 2 -41.49 2.18 -2.12
C LYS A 2 -40.35 2.32 -1.12
N ARG A 3 -39.10 2.39 -1.61
CA ARG A 3 -37.97 2.85 -0.77
C ARG A 3 -38.28 4.23 -0.20
N PRO A 4 -37.85 4.55 1.05
CA PRO A 4 -38.00 5.88 1.64
C PRO A 4 -37.42 6.96 0.71
N GLU A 5 -38.02 8.14 0.70
CA GLU A 5 -37.62 9.26 -0.19
C GLU A 5 -36.13 9.62 -0.06
N ALA A 6 -35.59 9.57 1.17
CA ALA A 6 -34.16 9.78 1.45
C ALA A 6 -33.27 8.73 0.78
N GLU A 7 -33.68 7.48 0.69
CA GLU A 7 -32.91 6.43 -0.01
C GLU A 7 -32.91 6.62 -1.52
N ARG A 8 -34.02 7.11 -2.08
CA ARG A 8 -34.11 7.43 -3.53
C ARG A 8 -33.23 8.61 -3.89
N ALA A 9 -33.21 9.65 -3.03
CA ALA A 9 -32.33 10.80 -3.23
C ALA A 9 -30.86 10.37 -3.21
N LYS A 10 -30.42 9.61 -2.20
CA LYS A 10 -29.05 9.04 -2.12
C LYS A 10 -28.70 8.17 -3.34
N ALA A 11 -29.62 7.33 -3.79
CA ALA A 11 -29.38 6.49 -4.98
C ALA A 11 -29.23 7.33 -6.26
N LYS A 12 -29.98 8.42 -6.40
CA LYS A 12 -29.87 9.34 -7.54
C LYS A 12 -28.54 10.09 -7.53
N GLU A 13 -28.10 10.56 -6.37
CA GLU A 13 -26.81 11.22 -6.20
C GLU A 13 -25.65 10.26 -6.47
N ALA A 14 -25.70 9.03 -5.95
CA ALA A 14 -24.70 8.01 -6.21
C ALA A 14 -24.60 7.66 -7.71
N LEU A 15 -25.75 7.56 -8.41
CA LEU A 15 -25.76 7.32 -9.85
C LEU A 15 -25.16 8.50 -10.63
N LYS A 16 -25.46 9.74 -10.22
CA LYS A 16 -24.86 10.94 -10.82
C LYS A 16 -23.34 10.90 -10.65
N LEU A 17 -22.87 10.71 -9.42
CA LEU A 17 -21.44 10.64 -9.12
C LEU A 17 -20.72 9.54 -9.94
N TYR A 18 -21.35 8.37 -10.07
CA TYR A 18 -20.84 7.28 -10.90
C TYR A 18 -20.73 7.69 -12.38
N ASN A 19 -21.75 8.31 -12.92
CA ASN A 19 -21.74 8.77 -14.32
C ASN A 19 -20.69 9.85 -14.57
N ASP A 20 -20.55 10.80 -13.66
CA ASP A 20 -19.54 11.86 -13.74
C ASP A 20 -18.11 11.27 -13.64
N ALA A 21 -17.90 10.31 -12.74
CA ALA A 21 -16.63 9.57 -12.65
C ALA A 21 -16.30 8.78 -13.93
N GLN A 22 -17.29 8.13 -14.54
CA GLN A 22 -17.11 7.42 -15.81
C GLN A 22 -16.79 8.38 -16.96
N ALA A 23 -17.42 9.54 -17.00
CA ALA A 23 -17.11 10.57 -18.00
C ALA A 23 -15.68 11.11 -17.84
N LEU A 24 -15.26 11.38 -16.59
CA LEU A 24 -13.92 11.83 -16.28
C LEU A 24 -12.88 10.74 -16.63
N LEU A 25 -13.13 9.48 -16.29
CA LEU A 25 -12.23 8.36 -16.64
C LEU A 25 -12.05 8.24 -18.16
N LYS A 26 -13.13 8.34 -18.94
CA LYS A 26 -13.06 8.34 -20.41
C LYS A 26 -12.21 9.50 -20.94
N ARG A 27 -12.33 10.67 -20.33
CA ARG A 27 -11.53 11.85 -20.68
C ARG A 27 -10.04 11.63 -20.38
N LEU A 28 -9.70 11.03 -19.24
CA LEU A 28 -8.34 10.70 -18.87
C LEU A 28 -7.74 9.70 -19.85
N ILE A 29 -8.46 8.64 -20.21
CA ILE A 29 -8.03 7.65 -21.19
C ILE A 29 -7.79 8.31 -22.56
N ALA A 30 -8.69 9.16 -23.02
CA ALA A 30 -8.55 9.87 -24.28
C ALA A 30 -7.36 10.85 -24.29
N GLY A 31 -7.00 11.39 -23.12
CA GLY A 31 -5.82 12.24 -22.92
C GLY A 31 -4.51 11.45 -22.71
N ASN A 32 -4.53 10.12 -22.88
CA ASN A 32 -3.39 9.23 -22.62
C ASN A 32 -2.82 9.34 -21.20
N ALA A 33 -3.68 9.61 -20.21
CA ALA A 33 -3.28 9.57 -18.81
C ALA A 33 -2.75 8.18 -18.44
N CYS A 34 -1.63 8.12 -17.75
CA CYS A 34 -0.99 6.86 -17.36
C CYS A 34 -0.55 6.89 -15.89
N CYS A 35 -0.67 5.76 -15.22
CA CYS A 35 -0.06 5.55 -13.93
C CYS A 35 1.39 5.11 -14.10
N LYS A 36 2.26 5.54 -13.19
CA LYS A 36 3.66 5.13 -13.15
C LYS A 36 3.87 4.15 -12.01
N ALA A 37 4.77 3.21 -12.21
CA ALA A 37 5.09 2.20 -11.20
C ALA A 37 6.58 1.85 -11.21
N LEU A 38 7.11 1.55 -10.03
CA LEU A 38 8.41 0.93 -9.82
C LEU A 38 8.22 -0.35 -9.04
N TYR A 39 9.04 -1.35 -9.32
CA TYR A 39 9.22 -2.50 -8.45
C TYR A 39 10.64 -3.03 -8.57
N GLU A 40 11.09 -3.67 -7.50
CA GLU A 40 12.35 -4.40 -7.48
C GLU A 40 12.24 -5.57 -6.52
N ILE A 41 12.96 -6.68 -6.78
CA ILE A 41 12.93 -7.90 -5.99
C ILE A 41 14.34 -8.10 -5.44
N PHE A 42 14.46 -8.14 -4.11
CA PHE A 42 15.74 -8.20 -3.41
C PHE A 42 15.93 -9.52 -2.66
N PRO A 43 17.15 -10.06 -2.61
CA PRO A 43 17.51 -11.10 -1.65
C PRO A 43 17.26 -10.62 -0.22
N SER A 44 16.61 -11.44 0.58
CA SER A 44 16.16 -11.06 1.92
C SER A 44 16.19 -12.23 2.87
N VAL A 45 16.33 -11.94 4.16
CA VAL A 45 16.19 -12.90 5.26
C VAL A 45 15.50 -12.23 6.45
N SER A 46 14.89 -13.02 7.33
CA SER A 46 14.36 -12.52 8.60
C SER A 46 15.29 -12.84 9.76
N GLU A 47 15.38 -11.92 10.71
CA GLU A 47 16.15 -12.03 11.97
C GLU A 47 15.26 -11.52 13.11
N GLY A 48 14.55 -12.43 13.79
CA GLY A 48 13.48 -12.05 14.72
C GLY A 48 12.39 -11.26 14.00
N ASP A 49 12.02 -10.10 14.51
CA ASP A 49 11.05 -9.19 13.89
C ASP A 49 11.71 -8.10 13.01
N ASN A 50 12.86 -8.42 12.45
CA ASN A 50 13.51 -7.63 11.41
C ASN A 50 13.50 -8.38 10.07
N ILE A 51 13.32 -7.65 8.98
CA ILE A 51 13.53 -8.16 7.62
C ILE A 51 14.74 -7.42 7.05
N ARG A 52 15.79 -8.15 6.73
CA ARG A 52 16.94 -7.59 6.01
C ARG A 52 16.72 -7.76 4.51
N ILE A 53 16.59 -6.63 3.82
CA ILE A 53 16.37 -6.54 2.36
C ILE A 53 17.63 -5.92 1.78
N ALA A 54 18.43 -6.70 1.05
CA ALA A 54 19.79 -6.33 0.66
C ALA A 54 20.57 -5.83 1.90
N ASP A 55 21.08 -4.60 1.89
CA ASP A 55 21.81 -3.99 3.01
C ASP A 55 20.93 -3.16 3.96
N THR A 56 19.62 -3.16 3.75
CA THR A 56 18.67 -2.36 4.54
C THR A 56 17.91 -3.24 5.51
N VAL A 57 17.91 -2.89 6.79
CA VAL A 57 17.09 -3.55 7.82
C VAL A 57 15.76 -2.83 7.94
N ILE A 58 14.67 -3.59 7.82
CA ILE A 58 13.29 -3.15 7.99
C ILE A 58 12.73 -3.79 9.26
N PRO A 59 12.75 -3.11 10.41
CA PRO A 59 12.07 -3.59 11.61
C PRO A 59 10.56 -3.61 11.37
N VAL A 60 9.93 -4.71 11.74
CA VAL A 60 8.47 -4.85 11.66
C VAL A 60 7.90 -5.15 13.05
N LEU A 61 6.61 -4.93 13.18
CA LEU A 61 5.87 -5.19 14.42
C LEU A 61 5.27 -6.60 14.39
N ARG A 62 4.99 -7.12 15.58
CA ARG A 62 4.28 -8.38 15.79
C ARG A 62 2.96 -8.14 16.52
N GLN A 63 1.91 -8.88 16.16
CA GLN A 63 0.68 -8.91 16.93
C GLN A 63 0.98 -9.29 18.39
N GLN A 64 0.37 -8.60 19.36
CA GLN A 64 0.45 -8.96 20.78
C GLN A 64 -0.79 -9.71 21.26
N LEU A 65 -1.86 -9.68 20.47
CA LEU A 65 -3.04 -10.51 20.70
C LEU A 65 -3.08 -11.63 19.66
N PRO A 66 -3.17 -12.90 20.12
CA PRO A 66 -3.21 -14.02 19.19
C PRO A 66 -4.49 -14.00 18.35
N ASN A 67 -4.36 -14.46 17.10
CA ASN A 67 -5.50 -14.70 16.23
C ASN A 67 -6.28 -15.98 16.65
N ASP A 68 -7.34 -16.32 15.91
CA ASP A 68 -8.18 -17.50 16.19
C ASP A 68 -7.40 -18.83 16.17
N LYS A 69 -6.20 -18.86 15.63
CA LYS A 69 -5.29 -20.02 15.62
C LYS A 69 -4.24 -19.97 16.74
N GLY A 70 -4.32 -19.00 17.65
CA GLY A 70 -3.36 -18.81 18.73
C GLY A 70 -2.01 -18.24 18.29
N GLN A 71 -1.92 -17.62 17.11
CA GLN A 71 -0.68 -17.09 16.55
C GLN A 71 -0.64 -15.56 16.63
N CYS A 72 0.51 -15.01 16.96
CA CYS A 72 0.83 -13.59 16.87
C CYS A 72 1.68 -13.37 15.61
N LEU A 73 1.09 -12.85 14.55
CA LEU A 73 1.75 -12.70 13.25
C LEU A 73 2.63 -11.47 13.17
N SER A 74 3.72 -11.61 12.43
CA SER A 74 4.58 -10.53 11.95
C SER A 74 4.83 -10.71 10.44
N LEU A 75 5.12 -9.64 9.71
CA LEU A 75 5.54 -9.77 8.30
C LEU A 75 6.88 -10.52 8.16
N ALA A 76 7.72 -10.52 9.21
CA ALA A 76 8.95 -11.30 9.25
C ALA A 76 8.73 -12.81 9.15
N ASP A 77 7.55 -13.30 9.58
CA ASP A 77 7.19 -14.73 9.49
C ASP A 77 7.03 -15.22 8.04
N TYR A 78 6.92 -14.30 7.09
CA TYR A 78 6.78 -14.61 5.65
C TYR A 78 8.09 -14.55 4.88
N VAL A 79 9.21 -14.41 5.57
CA VAL A 79 10.56 -14.39 5.01
C VAL A 79 11.40 -15.44 5.71
N MET A 80 12.22 -16.16 4.94
CA MET A 80 13.07 -17.24 5.47
C MET A 80 14.03 -16.71 6.54
N PRO A 81 14.15 -17.38 7.69
CA PRO A 81 15.11 -17.02 8.72
C PRO A 81 16.57 -17.11 8.24
N ALA A 82 17.40 -16.16 8.65
CA ALA A 82 18.83 -16.16 8.34
C ALA A 82 19.56 -17.42 8.81
N SER A 83 19.05 -18.09 9.85
CA SER A 83 19.57 -19.37 10.38
C SER A 83 19.50 -20.53 9.38
N GLU A 84 18.64 -20.43 8.36
CA GLU A 84 18.54 -21.45 7.31
C GLU A 84 19.70 -21.42 6.30
N GLY A 85 20.55 -20.41 6.35
CA GLY A 85 21.77 -20.31 5.53
C GLY A 85 21.52 -20.09 4.03
N ARG A 86 20.31 -19.69 3.64
CA ARG A 86 19.94 -19.36 2.25
C ARG A 86 19.04 -18.13 2.21
N ASN A 87 19.08 -17.40 1.11
CA ASN A 87 18.26 -16.23 0.93
C ASN A 87 16.84 -16.61 0.46
N ASP A 88 15.87 -15.84 0.94
CA ASP A 88 14.57 -15.65 0.36
C ASP A 88 14.56 -14.34 -0.43
N TYR A 89 13.38 -13.89 -0.85
CA TYR A 89 13.23 -12.65 -1.59
C TYR A 89 12.04 -11.85 -1.07
N VAL A 90 12.18 -10.53 -1.06
CA VAL A 90 11.09 -9.57 -0.81
C VAL A 90 11.05 -8.59 -1.98
N GLY A 91 9.87 -8.36 -2.51
CA GLY A 91 9.67 -7.31 -3.50
C GLY A 91 9.38 -5.97 -2.82
N VAL A 92 9.76 -4.88 -3.47
CA VAL A 92 9.46 -3.51 -3.08
C VAL A 92 8.75 -2.83 -4.23
N PHE A 93 7.73 -2.02 -3.96
CA PHE A 93 7.00 -1.34 -5.01
C PHE A 93 6.58 0.07 -4.63
N ALA A 94 6.39 0.90 -5.64
CA ALA A 94 5.70 2.18 -5.57
C ALA A 94 4.89 2.41 -6.84
N VAL A 95 3.71 3.00 -6.69
CA VAL A 95 2.79 3.34 -7.79
C VAL A 95 2.24 4.73 -7.57
N THR A 96 2.08 5.51 -8.63
CA THR A 96 1.41 6.81 -8.60
C THR A 96 0.49 7.01 -9.79
N ALA A 97 -0.65 7.66 -9.56
CA ALA A 97 -1.57 8.14 -10.58
C ALA A 97 -1.59 9.68 -10.66
N GLY A 98 -0.75 10.37 -9.87
CA GLY A 98 -0.85 11.82 -9.68
C GLY A 98 -0.39 12.66 -10.87
N ASP A 99 0.76 12.35 -11.46
CA ASP A 99 1.36 13.18 -12.52
C ASP A 99 0.45 13.40 -13.73
N CYS A 100 -0.24 12.36 -14.16
CA CYS A 100 -1.12 12.44 -15.32
C CYS A 100 -2.44 13.19 -15.07
N MET A 101 -2.66 13.64 -13.83
CA MET A 101 -3.85 14.40 -13.42
C MET A 101 -3.57 15.90 -13.24
N GLU A 102 -2.29 16.31 -13.27
CA GLU A 102 -1.88 17.66 -12.86
C GLU A 102 -2.48 18.76 -13.74
N GLU A 103 -2.54 18.57 -15.06
CA GLU A 103 -3.16 19.54 -15.97
C GLU A 103 -4.66 19.75 -15.69
N LEU A 104 -5.37 18.66 -15.40
CA LEU A 104 -6.78 18.74 -15.06
C LEU A 104 -7.00 19.34 -13.68
N ARG A 105 -6.13 19.03 -12.73
CA ARG A 105 -6.13 19.62 -11.39
C ARG A 105 -5.97 21.13 -11.49
N ALA A 106 -4.91 21.61 -12.15
CA ALA A 106 -4.62 23.02 -12.32
C ALA A 106 -5.80 23.76 -12.99
N ARG A 107 -6.43 23.14 -13.98
CA ARG A 107 -7.59 23.72 -14.64
C ARG A 107 -8.79 23.84 -13.70
N TYR A 108 -9.13 22.79 -12.96
CA TYR A 108 -10.26 22.85 -12.02
C TYR A 108 -9.98 23.80 -10.84
N GLU A 109 -8.73 23.96 -10.43
CA GLU A 109 -8.32 24.96 -9.44
C GLU A 109 -8.52 26.37 -9.99
N GLN A 110 -8.12 26.64 -11.23
CA GLN A 110 -8.32 27.94 -11.89
C GLN A 110 -9.81 28.29 -12.08
N ASP A 111 -10.63 27.25 -12.40
CA ASP A 111 -12.07 27.41 -12.59
C ASP A 111 -12.84 27.44 -11.24
N GLU A 112 -12.16 27.32 -10.08
CA GLU A 112 -12.73 27.18 -8.73
C GLU A 112 -13.76 26.03 -8.63
N ASP A 113 -13.59 24.97 -9.44
CA ASP A 113 -14.49 23.82 -9.53
C ASP A 113 -14.14 22.75 -8.48
N SER A 114 -14.54 23.00 -7.25
CA SER A 114 -14.29 22.13 -6.10
C SER A 114 -14.92 20.73 -6.26
N TYR A 115 -16.03 20.62 -6.98
CA TYR A 115 -16.68 19.32 -7.24
C TYR A 115 -15.79 18.42 -8.12
N HIS A 116 -15.31 18.94 -9.24
CA HIS A 116 -14.45 18.15 -10.13
C HIS A 116 -13.06 17.93 -9.55
N LEU A 117 -12.55 18.84 -8.70
CA LEU A 117 -11.33 18.60 -7.93
C LEU A 117 -11.46 17.39 -7.00
N MET A 118 -12.54 17.33 -6.22
CA MET A 118 -12.83 16.21 -5.33
C MET A 118 -13.02 14.89 -6.13
N LEU A 119 -13.75 14.96 -7.24
CA LEU A 119 -13.98 13.82 -8.11
C LEU A 119 -12.67 13.30 -8.72
N LEU A 120 -11.83 14.20 -9.22
CA LEU A 120 -10.51 13.90 -9.78
C LEU A 120 -9.61 13.25 -8.71
N GLN A 121 -9.53 13.81 -7.51
CA GLN A 121 -8.76 13.24 -6.41
C GLN A 121 -9.23 11.82 -6.07
N THR A 122 -10.54 11.65 -5.90
CA THR A 122 -11.14 10.34 -5.58
C THR A 122 -10.83 9.30 -6.67
N LEU A 123 -10.94 9.70 -7.95
CA LEU A 123 -10.64 8.82 -9.07
C LEU A 123 -9.15 8.48 -9.14
N SER A 124 -8.27 9.45 -8.90
CA SER A 124 -6.82 9.26 -8.88
C SER A 124 -6.40 8.25 -7.80
N ASP A 125 -6.98 8.35 -6.59
CA ASP A 125 -6.71 7.40 -5.51
C ASP A 125 -7.13 5.98 -5.90
N ARG A 126 -8.29 5.83 -6.54
CA ARG A 126 -8.76 4.52 -7.03
C ARG A 126 -7.89 3.97 -8.16
N LEU A 127 -7.38 4.83 -9.03
CA LEU A 127 -6.47 4.42 -10.10
C LEU A 127 -5.10 3.99 -9.55
N ALA A 128 -4.58 4.66 -8.52
CA ALA A 128 -3.35 4.23 -7.85
C ALA A 128 -3.51 2.84 -7.22
N GLU A 129 -4.59 2.58 -6.48
CA GLU A 129 -4.89 1.27 -5.89
C GLU A 129 -5.09 0.18 -6.96
N ALA A 130 -5.85 0.48 -8.02
CA ALA A 130 -6.06 -0.45 -9.13
C ALA A 130 -4.75 -0.77 -9.87
N SER A 131 -3.88 0.22 -10.03
CA SER A 131 -2.56 0.04 -10.65
C SER A 131 -1.62 -0.79 -9.76
N ALA A 132 -1.69 -0.61 -8.44
CA ALA A 132 -0.95 -1.45 -7.49
C ALA A 132 -1.44 -2.91 -7.53
N GLU A 133 -2.75 -3.16 -7.67
CA GLU A 133 -3.30 -4.51 -7.85
C GLU A 133 -2.88 -5.12 -9.19
N TYR A 134 -2.93 -4.34 -10.27
CA TYR A 134 -2.48 -4.77 -11.59
C TYR A 134 -0.98 -5.11 -11.59
N LEU A 135 -0.14 -4.25 -10.99
CA LEU A 135 1.29 -4.51 -10.85
C LEU A 135 1.53 -5.79 -10.04
N HIS A 136 0.80 -6.01 -8.94
CA HIS A 136 0.91 -7.23 -8.13
C HIS A 136 0.56 -8.48 -8.95
N THR A 137 -0.49 -8.42 -9.79
CA THR A 137 -0.82 -9.51 -10.72
C THR A 137 0.33 -9.81 -11.68
N LYS A 138 0.96 -8.77 -12.24
CA LYS A 138 2.14 -8.93 -13.10
C LYS A 138 3.34 -9.51 -12.36
N VAL A 139 3.56 -9.06 -11.12
CA VAL A 139 4.64 -9.60 -10.26
C VAL A 139 4.40 -11.08 -9.98
N ARG A 140 3.21 -11.48 -9.59
CA ARG A 140 2.87 -12.88 -9.31
C ARG A 140 3.06 -13.80 -10.51
N ARG A 141 2.61 -13.34 -11.68
CA ARG A 141 2.55 -14.17 -12.90
C ARG A 141 3.80 -14.12 -13.75
N GLU A 142 4.42 -12.95 -13.87
CA GLU A 142 5.42 -12.70 -14.91
C GLU A 142 6.77 -12.26 -14.33
N TYR A 143 6.81 -11.22 -13.49
CA TYR A 143 8.07 -10.58 -13.12
C TYR A 143 8.84 -11.34 -12.03
N TRP A 144 8.15 -11.79 -11.03
CA TRP A 144 8.67 -12.76 -10.06
C TRP A 144 8.26 -14.19 -10.43
N GLY A 145 7.05 -14.35 -10.96
CA GLY A 145 6.59 -15.59 -11.58
C GLY A 145 6.36 -16.74 -10.60
N TYR A 146 6.02 -16.46 -9.33
CA TYR A 146 5.79 -17.52 -8.36
C TYR A 146 4.39 -18.18 -8.47
N VAL A 147 3.50 -17.63 -9.30
CA VAL A 147 2.20 -18.22 -9.69
C VAL A 147 1.92 -17.93 -11.17
N PRO A 148 2.70 -18.48 -12.12
CA PRO A 148 2.61 -18.11 -13.54
C PRO A 148 1.27 -18.45 -14.19
N ASP A 149 0.60 -19.50 -13.71
CA ASP A 149 -0.66 -20.00 -14.25
C ASP A 149 -1.89 -19.46 -13.50
N GLU A 150 -1.75 -18.38 -12.70
CA GLU A 150 -2.86 -17.80 -11.95
C GLU A 150 -3.91 -17.22 -12.88
N GLU A 151 -5.14 -17.70 -12.78
CA GLU A 151 -6.32 -17.18 -13.45
C GLU A 151 -7.36 -16.79 -12.42
N LEU A 152 -7.53 -15.49 -12.17
CA LEU A 152 -8.46 -14.96 -11.18
C LEU A 152 -9.46 -14.02 -11.84
N SER A 153 -10.72 -14.18 -11.46
CA SER A 153 -11.75 -13.18 -11.72
C SER A 153 -11.50 -11.90 -10.91
N VAL A 154 -12.10 -10.81 -11.35
CA VAL A 154 -12.04 -9.52 -10.61
C VAL A 154 -12.56 -9.68 -9.17
N ASP A 155 -13.63 -10.46 -8.97
CA ASP A 155 -14.18 -10.71 -7.63
C ASP A 155 -13.19 -11.47 -6.72
N GLU A 156 -12.46 -12.43 -7.27
CA GLU A 156 -11.44 -13.18 -6.53
C GLU A 156 -10.25 -12.28 -6.18
N MET A 157 -9.84 -11.39 -7.09
CA MET A 157 -8.82 -10.38 -6.80
C MET A 157 -9.25 -9.45 -5.67
N PHE A 158 -10.48 -8.94 -5.67
CA PHE A 158 -11.00 -8.11 -4.59
C PHE A 158 -11.09 -8.81 -3.23
N ARG A 159 -11.26 -10.14 -3.24
CA ARG A 159 -11.23 -10.96 -2.01
C ARG A 159 -9.83 -11.42 -1.61
N ALA A 160 -8.80 -10.95 -2.32
CA ALA A 160 -7.41 -11.37 -2.13
C ALA A 160 -7.23 -12.90 -2.16
N HIS A 161 -7.92 -13.59 -3.06
CA HIS A 161 -7.82 -15.06 -3.25
C HIS A 161 -6.59 -15.42 -4.11
N TYR A 162 -5.50 -14.75 -3.90
CA TYR A 162 -4.22 -15.01 -4.55
C TYR A 162 -3.15 -15.37 -3.54
N ARG A 163 -2.09 -16.02 -4.01
CA ARG A 163 -0.91 -16.28 -3.22
C ARG A 163 -0.06 -15.02 -3.06
N GLY A 164 0.49 -14.81 -1.86
CA GLY A 164 1.28 -13.63 -1.56
C GLY A 164 0.43 -12.46 -1.07
N ILE A 165 1.08 -11.43 -0.59
CA ILE A 165 0.46 -10.17 -0.15
C ILE A 165 1.31 -8.97 -0.57
N ARG A 166 0.68 -7.79 -0.62
CA ARG A 166 1.32 -6.50 -0.90
C ARG A 166 1.03 -5.44 0.18
N PRO A 167 1.45 -5.65 1.43
CA PRO A 167 1.22 -4.65 2.48
C PRO A 167 1.86 -3.31 2.10
N ALA A 168 1.06 -2.26 2.09
CA ALA A 168 1.54 -0.90 1.90
C ALA A 168 1.98 -0.28 3.23
N VAL A 169 2.94 0.64 3.18
CA VAL A 169 3.41 1.41 4.35
C VAL A 169 2.26 2.27 4.89
N GLY A 170 2.08 2.30 6.20
CA GLY A 170 0.98 2.98 6.88
C GLY A 170 -0.32 2.19 6.97
N TYR A 171 -0.39 0.98 6.38
CA TYR A 171 -1.56 0.09 6.43
C TYR A 171 -1.50 -0.87 7.64
N PRO A 172 -2.62 -1.51 8.01
CA PRO A 172 -2.73 -2.26 9.27
C PRO A 172 -1.67 -3.32 9.53
N SER A 173 -1.12 -3.97 8.48
CA SER A 173 -0.04 -4.96 8.64
C SER A 173 1.36 -4.32 8.74
N LEU A 174 1.50 -3.06 8.33
CA LEU A 174 2.75 -2.30 8.30
C LEU A 174 2.50 -0.85 8.72
N PRO A 175 2.08 -0.61 9.97
CA PRO A 175 1.50 0.67 10.37
C PRO A 175 2.51 1.81 10.55
N ASP A 176 3.81 1.53 10.63
CA ASP A 176 4.84 2.57 10.72
C ASP A 176 5.02 3.31 9.39
N GLN A 177 4.41 4.49 9.30
CA GLN A 177 4.53 5.37 8.12
C GLN A 177 5.99 5.77 7.84
N GLY A 178 6.85 5.82 8.85
CA GLY A 178 8.27 6.15 8.70
C GLY A 178 9.09 5.12 7.93
N LEU A 179 8.57 3.90 7.73
CA LEU A 179 9.24 2.89 6.89
C LEU A 179 9.29 3.29 5.41
N ILE A 180 8.51 4.29 5.00
CA ILE A 180 8.56 4.83 3.65
C ILE A 180 9.96 5.36 3.28
N PHE A 181 10.68 5.95 4.22
CA PHE A 181 12.05 6.43 3.99
C PHE A 181 13.04 5.29 3.76
N SER A 182 12.81 4.13 4.39
CA SER A 182 13.62 2.93 4.15
C SER A 182 13.30 2.30 2.80
N LEU A 183 12.04 2.31 2.40
CA LEU A 183 11.58 1.86 1.09
C LEU A 183 12.17 2.74 -0.01
N ASP A 184 12.16 4.05 0.16
CA ASP A 184 12.74 5.00 -0.79
C ASP A 184 14.23 4.76 -1.03
N ARG A 185 15.00 4.49 0.04
CA ARG A 185 16.42 4.13 -0.09
C ARG A 185 16.65 2.87 -0.95
N LEU A 186 15.68 1.95 -1.01
CA LEU A 186 15.78 0.73 -1.81
C LEU A 186 15.49 0.98 -3.29
N ILE A 187 14.47 1.76 -3.63
CA ILE A 187 13.99 1.86 -5.02
C ILE A 187 13.99 3.27 -5.62
N GLY A 188 14.13 4.34 -4.80
CA GLY A 188 14.11 5.74 -5.25
C GLY A 188 12.75 6.11 -5.88
N VAL A 189 11.77 6.46 -5.05
CA VAL A 189 10.39 6.74 -5.52
C VAL A 189 10.30 8.02 -6.36
N ASP A 190 11.28 8.92 -6.25
CA ASP A 190 11.43 10.14 -7.06
C ASP A 190 11.56 9.84 -8.57
N ARG A 191 12.05 8.66 -8.94
CA ARG A 191 12.15 8.18 -10.33
C ARG A 191 10.81 8.13 -11.06
N ILE A 192 9.70 8.05 -10.32
CA ILE A 192 8.35 8.11 -10.90
C ILE A 192 7.57 9.36 -10.48
N GLY A 193 8.26 10.38 -9.95
CA GLY A 193 7.67 11.66 -9.57
C GLY A 193 6.99 11.66 -8.20
N ILE A 194 7.29 10.70 -7.33
CA ILE A 194 6.80 10.70 -5.95
C ILE A 194 7.82 11.43 -5.07
N ALA A 195 7.36 12.44 -4.33
CA ALA A 195 8.10 13.04 -3.22
C ALA A 195 7.56 12.54 -1.88
N ILE A 196 8.42 12.51 -0.86
CA ILE A 196 8.05 12.12 0.50
C ILE A 196 8.14 13.36 1.39
N THR A 197 7.06 13.66 2.11
CA THR A 197 7.05 14.75 3.09
C THR A 197 7.80 14.35 4.37
N GLU A 198 8.13 15.32 5.23
CA GLU A 198 8.78 15.06 6.53
C GLU A 198 7.99 14.12 7.44
N ASN A 199 6.67 14.05 7.28
CA ASN A 199 5.78 13.14 8.01
C ASN A 199 5.57 11.80 7.29
N GLY A 200 6.34 11.50 6.24
CA GLY A 200 6.26 10.25 5.49
C GLY A 200 5.07 10.14 4.55
N ALA A 201 4.30 11.21 4.31
CA ALA A 201 3.24 11.19 3.33
C ALA A 201 3.80 11.27 1.90
N LEU A 202 3.16 10.55 0.96
CA LEU A 202 3.51 10.59 -0.45
C LEU A 202 2.86 11.79 -1.15
N SER A 203 3.61 12.42 -2.06
CA SER A 203 3.11 13.47 -2.94
C SER A 203 3.49 13.12 -4.38
N PRO A 204 2.52 12.99 -5.32
CA PRO A 204 1.07 13.15 -5.15
C PRO A 204 0.45 12.17 -4.14
N THR A 205 -0.63 12.58 -3.47
CA THR A 205 -1.34 11.73 -2.49
C THR A 205 -1.92 10.46 -3.10
N SER A 206 -2.24 10.48 -4.39
CA SER A 206 -2.67 9.32 -5.18
C SER A 206 -1.48 8.42 -5.51
N SER A 207 -0.75 8.01 -4.49
CA SER A 207 0.43 7.13 -4.57
C SER A 207 0.36 6.06 -3.49
N VAL A 208 0.87 4.87 -3.80
CA VAL A 208 0.93 3.72 -2.90
C VAL A 208 2.32 3.11 -2.99
N ALA A 209 2.93 2.77 -1.84
CA ALA A 209 4.21 2.08 -1.81
C ALA A 209 4.24 1.04 -0.69
N GLY A 210 4.98 -0.05 -0.89
CA GLY A 210 4.99 -1.16 0.06
C GLY A 210 5.90 -2.30 -0.37
N PHE A 211 5.63 -3.47 0.19
CA PHE A 211 6.42 -4.67 -0.03
C PHE A 211 5.57 -5.82 -0.59
N TYR A 212 6.20 -6.73 -1.32
CA TYR A 212 5.61 -7.99 -1.78
C TYR A 212 6.21 -9.16 -1.01
N PHE A 213 5.34 -10.03 -0.50
CA PHE A 213 5.69 -11.29 0.13
C PHE A 213 5.05 -12.44 -0.65
N ALA A 214 5.87 -13.37 -1.14
CA ALA A 214 5.43 -14.50 -1.98
C ALA A 214 5.11 -15.77 -1.18
N HIS A 215 5.23 -15.74 0.16
CA HIS A 215 5.01 -16.90 1.01
C HIS A 215 3.60 -17.49 0.81
N PRO A 216 3.44 -18.81 0.65
CA PRO A 216 2.15 -19.42 0.33
C PRO A 216 1.09 -19.23 1.41
N GLU A 217 1.49 -19.10 2.67
CA GLU A 217 0.59 -18.87 3.81
C GLU A 217 0.45 -17.41 4.20
N SER A 218 1.06 -16.48 3.42
CA SER A 218 0.95 -15.06 3.71
C SER A 218 -0.49 -14.60 3.58
N ARG A 219 -0.91 -13.77 4.53
CA ARG A 219 -2.26 -13.19 4.57
C ARG A 219 -2.20 -11.80 5.17
N TYR A 220 -3.14 -10.95 4.80
CA TYR A 220 -3.30 -9.66 5.46
C TYR A 220 -3.77 -9.85 6.90
N PHE A 221 -3.21 -9.06 7.80
CA PHE A 221 -3.57 -9.02 9.21
C PHE A 221 -3.41 -7.59 9.73
N MET A 222 -3.93 -7.34 10.90
CA MET A 222 -3.81 -6.06 11.57
C MET A 222 -2.90 -6.25 12.79
N ILE A 223 -1.89 -5.39 12.95
CA ILE A 223 -1.03 -5.41 14.14
C ILE A 223 -1.87 -5.18 15.39
N GLY A 224 -2.84 -4.27 15.32
CA GLY A 224 -3.62 -3.88 16.49
C GLY A 224 -2.82 -2.96 17.43
N ARG A 225 -3.20 -2.94 18.70
CA ARG A 225 -2.48 -2.15 19.72
C ARG A 225 -1.22 -2.86 20.16
N ILE A 226 -0.16 -2.09 20.39
CA ILE A 226 1.09 -2.56 20.95
C ILE A 226 1.30 -1.96 22.34
N GLY A 227 1.89 -2.73 23.26
CA GLY A 227 2.28 -2.27 24.59
C GLY A 227 3.62 -1.54 24.58
N GLU A 228 3.94 -0.94 25.70
CA GLU A 228 5.20 -0.19 25.89
C GLU A 228 6.45 -1.08 25.75
N ASP A 229 6.34 -2.36 26.05
CA ASP A 229 7.39 -3.36 25.86
C ASP A 229 7.79 -3.49 24.39
N GLN A 230 6.81 -3.71 23.52
CA GLN A 230 7.07 -3.81 22.07
C GLN A 230 7.47 -2.44 21.47
N LEU A 231 6.85 -1.35 21.93
CA LEU A 231 7.23 -0.02 21.49
C LEU A 231 8.69 0.29 21.80
N THR A 232 9.16 -0.07 23.00
CA THR A 232 10.56 0.13 23.43
C THR A 232 11.51 -0.71 22.57
N ASP A 233 11.21 -1.99 22.36
CA ASP A 233 11.99 -2.88 21.49
C ASP A 233 12.02 -2.37 20.04
N TYR A 234 10.85 -2.04 19.51
CA TYR A 234 10.71 -1.53 18.14
C TYR A 234 11.52 -0.25 17.92
N THR A 235 11.43 0.69 18.85
CA THR A 235 12.17 1.95 18.83
C THR A 235 13.68 1.71 18.82
N ALA A 236 14.16 0.79 19.66
CA ALA A 236 15.58 0.40 19.66
C ALA A 236 16.02 -0.19 18.33
N ARG A 237 15.22 -1.07 17.72
CA ARG A 237 15.51 -1.67 16.40
C ARG A 237 15.45 -0.64 15.26
N ARG A 238 14.61 0.40 15.38
CA ARG A 238 14.54 1.53 14.44
C ARG A 238 15.71 2.50 14.59
N GLY A 239 16.41 2.48 15.74
CA GLY A 239 17.48 3.46 16.05
C GLY A 239 16.96 4.88 16.25
N GLU A 240 15.70 5.02 16.68
CA GLU A 240 14.99 6.29 16.80
C GLU A 240 14.51 6.51 18.23
N THR A 241 13.96 7.69 18.55
CA THR A 241 13.33 7.94 19.85
C THR A 241 11.89 7.48 19.89
N VAL A 242 11.38 7.11 21.06
CA VAL A 242 9.96 6.74 21.25
C VAL A 242 9.03 7.85 20.77
N GLU A 243 9.35 9.10 21.08
CA GLU A 243 8.56 10.26 20.65
C GLU A 243 8.50 10.37 19.12
N HIS A 244 9.61 10.12 18.43
CA HIS A 244 9.67 10.15 16.98
C HIS A 244 8.83 9.02 16.36
N ILE A 245 9.00 7.78 16.85
CA ILE A 245 8.27 6.62 16.34
C ILE A 245 6.76 6.74 16.56
N ARG A 246 6.31 7.29 17.72
CA ARG A 246 4.87 7.51 17.97
C ARG A 246 4.20 8.40 16.93
N LYS A 247 4.91 9.36 16.33
CA LYS A 247 4.38 10.21 15.23
C LYS A 247 4.02 9.40 13.99
N PHE A 248 4.75 8.33 13.71
CA PHE A 248 4.55 7.48 12.54
C PHE A 248 3.64 6.28 12.78
N LEU A 249 3.52 5.81 14.02
CA LEU A 249 2.68 4.67 14.38
C LEU A 249 1.19 5.04 14.58
N GLY A 250 0.89 6.32 14.86
CA GLY A 250 -0.47 6.80 15.04
C GLY A 250 -1.26 5.99 16.08
N LYS A 251 -2.46 5.52 15.72
CA LYS A 251 -3.39 4.83 16.63
C LYS A 251 -2.95 3.47 17.14
N VAL A 252 -1.83 2.93 16.68
CA VAL A 252 -1.32 1.62 17.13
C VAL A 252 -0.77 1.69 18.56
N THR A 253 -0.41 2.89 19.03
CA THR A 253 0.17 3.17 20.36
C THR A 253 -0.79 3.84 21.33
N GLU A 254 -2.08 4.01 20.98
CA GLU A 254 -3.12 4.61 21.81
C GLU A 254 -3.96 3.55 22.55
#